data_15bc1fde5697ed2c1cbde82499552dc5
#
_entry.id   15bc1fde5697ed2c1cbde82499552dc5
#
_cell.length_a   1.000
_cell.length_b   1.000
_cell.length_c   1.000
_cell.angle_alpha   90.00
_cell.angle_beta   90.00
_cell.angle_gamma   90.00
#
_symmetry.space_group_name_H-M   'P 1'
#
loop_
_entity.id
_entity.type
_entity.pdbx_description
1 polymer ?
#
loop_
_entity_poly.entity_id
_entity_poly.type
_entity_poly.pdbx_seq_one_letter_code
_entity_poly.pdbx_strand_id
1 'polypeptide(L)'
;MKDDRGLSIADFVRHEVGNAADNPSKPLAKPQDVVLYGFGRIGRLVARLLVEKTAGGNTIRLRAIVVRKGKAADDLMKRASMLRRDSVHGSFKGTIRVLEKENQLVCNGNVIQLIYANNPAEIDYTEYGIDDAIVVDNTGVWSDDESLSQHLQSKGVAKVLLTAPGKGSLKNIVAGVNCSEIAPTDKMVSAASCTTNAIVPALKLLNDNFGIVRGHVETVHAYTNDQNLIDNYHSADRRGRSAPLNMVLTSTGAAKAVAKALPELEGKLTGNAIRVPTPDVSMAILNLTLDKQISVEELNDFMREASLHGSFHKQIDFTESPDVVSSDIVGSRTACVFDARATICNENTATLYLWYDNEFGYTCQVHRVLEKMAGVTYAVYPSDT
;
A
#
# COMPACT_ATOMS: atom_id res chain seq x y z
N MET A 1 -5.02 -41.93 -5.71
CA MET A 1 -5.99 -41.06 -5.06
C MET A 1 -6.84 -40.41 -6.15
N LYS A 2 -8.13 -40.33 -5.97
CA LYS A 2 -9.07 -39.55 -6.81
C LYS A 2 -9.64 -38.48 -5.91
N ASP A 3 -9.95 -37.30 -6.45
CA ASP A 3 -10.70 -36.28 -5.71
C ASP A 3 -12.17 -36.68 -5.56
N ASP A 4 -12.96 -35.91 -4.82
CA ASP A 4 -14.39 -36.17 -4.59
C ASP A 4 -15.24 -36.18 -5.87
N ARG A 5 -14.72 -35.62 -6.98
CA ARG A 5 -15.30 -35.61 -8.33
C ARG A 5 -14.88 -36.83 -9.13
N GLY A 6 -14.03 -37.70 -8.59
CA GLY A 6 -13.54 -38.91 -9.23
C GLY A 6 -12.42 -38.67 -10.26
N LEU A 7 -11.86 -37.49 -10.33
CA LEU A 7 -10.78 -37.14 -11.26
C LEU A 7 -9.45 -37.80 -10.84
N SER A 8 -8.62 -38.14 -11.80
CA SER A 8 -7.24 -38.49 -11.54
C SER A 8 -6.47 -37.24 -11.05
N ILE A 9 -5.37 -37.42 -10.30
CA ILE A 9 -4.52 -36.31 -9.86
C ILE A 9 -4.09 -35.43 -11.04
N ALA A 10 -3.75 -36.04 -12.17
CA ALA A 10 -3.33 -35.30 -13.36
C ALA A 10 -4.48 -34.51 -13.99
N ASP A 11 -5.69 -35.04 -14.01
CA ASP A 11 -6.87 -34.37 -14.55
C ASP A 11 -7.36 -33.29 -13.58
N PHE A 12 -7.29 -33.55 -12.27
CA PHE A 12 -7.55 -32.54 -11.23
C PHE A 12 -6.59 -31.34 -11.40
N VAL A 13 -5.29 -31.60 -11.47
CA VAL A 13 -4.29 -30.54 -11.66
C VAL A 13 -4.54 -29.77 -12.98
N ARG A 14 -4.85 -30.46 -14.07
CA ARG A 14 -5.18 -29.80 -15.33
C ARG A 14 -6.44 -28.95 -15.23
N HIS A 15 -7.45 -29.43 -14.54
CA HIS A 15 -8.68 -28.67 -14.31
C HIS A 15 -8.45 -27.41 -13.49
N GLU A 16 -7.75 -27.54 -12.36
CA GLU A 16 -7.48 -26.40 -11.45
C GLU A 16 -6.45 -25.41 -12.02
N VAL A 17 -5.51 -25.90 -12.85
CA VAL A 17 -4.42 -25.08 -13.41
C VAL A 17 -4.70 -24.70 -14.87
N GLY A 18 -5.72 -25.32 -15.52
CA GLY A 18 -5.93 -25.22 -16.96
C GLY A 18 -6.02 -23.81 -17.49
N ASN A 19 -6.82 -22.94 -16.86
CA ASN A 19 -6.93 -21.54 -17.27
C ASN A 19 -5.62 -20.76 -17.10
N ALA A 20 -4.78 -21.14 -16.18
CA ALA A 20 -3.50 -20.50 -15.95
C ALA A 20 -2.38 -21.08 -16.82
N ALA A 21 -2.45 -22.36 -17.18
CA ALA A 21 -1.57 -22.96 -18.19
C ALA A 21 -1.88 -22.40 -19.60
N ASP A 22 -3.16 -22.14 -19.88
CA ASP A 22 -3.62 -21.57 -21.16
C ASP A 22 -3.46 -20.04 -21.21
N ASN A 23 -3.46 -19.35 -20.06
CA ASN A 23 -3.18 -17.91 -19.91
C ASN A 23 -2.00 -17.70 -18.95
N PRO A 24 -0.78 -18.12 -19.31
CA PRO A 24 0.36 -17.75 -18.49
C PRO A 24 0.43 -16.22 -18.40
N SER A 25 0.74 -15.70 -17.21
CA SER A 25 1.02 -14.28 -17.03
C SER A 25 2.01 -13.87 -18.13
N LYS A 26 1.56 -13.05 -19.08
CA LYS A 26 2.45 -12.61 -20.17
C LYS A 26 3.52 -11.73 -19.53
N PRO A 27 4.78 -12.15 -19.52
CA PRO A 27 5.85 -11.26 -19.09
C PRO A 27 5.83 -10.04 -20.01
N LEU A 28 6.10 -8.86 -19.45
CA LEU A 28 6.27 -7.67 -20.27
C LEU A 28 7.38 -7.94 -21.29
N ALA A 29 7.17 -7.51 -22.53
CA ALA A 29 8.18 -7.65 -23.60
C ALA A 29 9.48 -6.93 -23.23
N LYS A 30 9.36 -5.87 -22.41
CA LYS A 30 10.46 -5.11 -21.80
C LYS A 30 10.09 -4.85 -20.34
N PRO A 31 11.03 -5.01 -19.38
CA PRO A 31 10.76 -4.64 -17.99
C PRO A 31 10.36 -3.19 -17.87
N GLN A 32 9.34 -2.92 -17.03
CA GLN A 32 8.91 -1.56 -16.73
C GLN A 32 9.92 -0.89 -15.80
N ASP A 33 10.52 0.21 -16.24
CA ASP A 33 11.42 1.01 -15.42
C ASP A 33 10.64 1.80 -14.38
N VAL A 34 11.11 1.78 -13.13
CA VAL A 34 10.57 2.53 -12.00
C VAL A 34 11.64 3.43 -11.41
N VAL A 35 11.25 4.65 -11.11
CA VAL A 35 12.05 5.64 -10.39
C VAL A 35 11.34 5.99 -9.09
N LEU A 36 12.04 5.93 -7.97
CA LEU A 36 11.52 6.43 -6.70
C LEU A 36 11.95 7.88 -6.50
N TYR A 37 11.00 8.78 -6.39
CA TYR A 37 11.27 10.16 -6.03
C TYR A 37 10.98 10.36 -4.54
N GLY A 38 12.03 10.56 -3.73
CA GLY A 38 11.99 10.53 -2.28
C GLY A 38 12.39 9.16 -1.70
N PHE A 39 13.24 9.18 -0.67
CA PHE A 39 13.80 7.99 -0.03
C PHE A 39 13.63 8.01 1.49
N GLY A 40 12.41 8.45 1.91
CA GLY A 40 11.92 8.39 3.29
C GLY A 40 11.52 6.98 3.72
N ARG A 41 10.65 6.85 4.74
CA ARG A 41 10.14 5.55 5.22
C ARG A 41 9.55 4.73 4.08
N ILE A 42 8.48 5.24 3.47
CA ILE A 42 7.77 4.54 2.39
C ILE A 42 8.69 4.27 1.19
N GLY A 43 9.45 5.26 0.72
CA GLY A 43 10.37 5.05 -0.41
C GLY A 43 11.39 3.94 -0.19
N ARG A 44 11.92 3.76 1.04
CA ARG A 44 12.83 2.65 1.35
C ARG A 44 12.11 1.29 1.40
N LEU A 45 10.88 1.24 1.89
CA LEU A 45 10.10 -0.01 1.91
C LEU A 45 9.67 -0.40 0.49
N VAL A 46 9.26 0.57 -0.35
CA VAL A 46 8.99 0.34 -1.78
C VAL A 46 10.26 -0.18 -2.47
N ALA A 47 11.44 0.42 -2.20
CA ALA A 47 12.70 -0.06 -2.77
C ALA A 47 13.01 -1.51 -2.37
N ARG A 48 12.85 -1.87 -1.09
CA ARG A 48 13.02 -3.25 -0.61
C ARG A 48 12.10 -4.23 -1.32
N LEU A 49 10.82 -3.86 -1.45
CA LEU A 49 9.82 -4.71 -2.10
C LEU A 49 10.08 -4.87 -3.59
N LEU A 50 10.44 -3.80 -4.30
CA LEU A 50 10.81 -3.85 -5.72
C LEU A 50 12.02 -4.75 -5.95
N VAL A 51 13.07 -4.63 -5.13
CA VAL A 51 14.26 -5.51 -5.24
C VAL A 51 13.92 -6.96 -4.94
N GLU A 52 13.06 -7.22 -3.93
CA GLU A 52 12.60 -8.57 -3.62
C GLU A 52 11.86 -9.21 -4.81
N LYS A 53 11.03 -8.43 -5.48
CA LYS A 53 10.17 -8.92 -6.57
C LYS A 53 10.80 -8.92 -7.96
N THR A 54 11.98 -8.36 -8.12
CA THR A 54 12.69 -8.33 -9.43
C THR A 54 13.21 -9.71 -9.87
N ALA A 55 13.06 -10.74 -9.03
CA ALA A 55 13.47 -12.11 -9.38
C ALA A 55 12.72 -12.61 -10.62
N GLY A 56 13.43 -12.88 -11.72
CA GLY A 56 12.86 -13.35 -12.98
C GLY A 56 12.91 -12.37 -14.16
N GLY A 57 13.37 -11.15 -13.97
CA GLY A 57 13.91 -10.28 -15.05
C GLY A 57 12.93 -9.52 -15.93
N ASN A 58 11.67 -9.90 -16.04
CA ASN A 58 10.77 -9.36 -17.06
C ASN A 58 9.50 -8.71 -16.48
N THR A 59 9.64 -7.98 -15.37
CA THR A 59 8.52 -7.34 -14.73
C THR A 59 8.81 -5.85 -14.48
N ILE A 60 8.77 -5.43 -13.24
CA ILE A 60 9.04 -4.07 -12.78
C ILE A 60 10.44 -4.04 -12.18
N ARG A 61 11.26 -3.05 -12.56
CA ARG A 61 12.62 -2.92 -12.03
C ARG A 61 12.88 -1.52 -11.51
N LEU A 62 13.45 -1.44 -10.32
CA LEU A 62 13.91 -0.18 -9.76
C LEU A 62 15.21 0.25 -10.46
N ARG A 63 15.20 1.39 -11.14
CA ARG A 63 16.33 1.92 -11.89
C ARG A 63 17.02 3.08 -11.21
N ALA A 64 16.24 3.97 -10.58
CA ALA A 64 16.81 5.14 -9.93
C ALA A 64 16.05 5.52 -8.67
N ILE A 65 16.75 6.21 -7.80
CA ILE A 65 16.23 6.86 -6.60
C ILE A 65 16.65 8.32 -6.67
N VAL A 66 15.68 9.24 -6.63
CA VAL A 66 15.92 10.68 -6.65
C VAL A 66 15.78 11.24 -5.25
N VAL A 67 16.75 12.03 -4.83
CA VAL A 67 16.78 12.67 -3.51
C VAL A 67 17.43 14.05 -3.58
N ARG A 68 17.10 14.90 -2.62
CA ARG A 68 17.89 16.10 -2.38
C ARG A 68 19.24 15.72 -1.77
N LYS A 69 20.32 16.37 -2.23
CA LYS A 69 21.65 16.12 -1.66
C LYS A 69 21.67 16.53 -0.19
N GLY A 70 22.09 15.60 0.66
CA GLY A 70 22.30 15.90 2.08
C GLY A 70 23.56 16.73 2.32
N LYS A 71 23.69 17.27 3.55
CA LYS A 71 24.86 18.08 3.94
C LYS A 71 26.12 17.23 4.20
N ALA A 72 25.97 15.92 4.38
CA ALA A 72 27.07 15.02 4.71
C ALA A 72 27.89 14.67 3.46
N ALA A 73 29.21 14.61 3.57
CA ALA A 73 30.09 14.22 2.50
C ALA A 73 29.83 12.78 2.03
N ASP A 74 29.45 11.90 2.95
CA ASP A 74 29.13 10.48 2.78
C ASP A 74 27.63 10.21 2.59
N ASP A 75 26.88 11.11 1.94
CA ASP A 75 25.42 11.03 1.80
C ASP A 75 24.94 9.69 1.22
N LEU A 76 25.59 9.20 0.16
CA LEU A 76 25.25 7.92 -0.47
C LEU A 76 25.42 6.73 0.51
N MET A 77 26.51 6.72 1.28
CA MET A 77 26.78 5.68 2.27
C MET A 77 25.74 5.69 3.39
N LYS A 78 25.32 6.87 3.85
CA LYS A 78 24.26 7.01 4.84
C LYS A 78 22.91 6.49 4.34
N ARG A 79 22.55 6.79 3.09
CA ARG A 79 21.32 6.27 2.47
C ARG A 79 21.36 4.75 2.32
N ALA A 80 22.49 4.20 1.92
CA ALA A 80 22.70 2.75 1.89
C ALA A 80 22.57 2.12 3.29
N SER A 81 23.12 2.77 4.32
CA SER A 81 22.96 2.33 5.71
C SER A 81 21.51 2.32 6.18
N MET A 82 20.74 3.37 5.84
CA MET A 82 19.30 3.45 6.14
C MET A 82 18.46 2.40 5.40
N LEU A 83 18.90 1.97 4.21
CA LEU A 83 18.26 0.87 3.48
C LEU A 83 18.59 -0.49 4.11
N ARG A 84 19.84 -0.65 4.61
CA ARG A 84 20.29 -1.90 5.25
C ARG A 84 19.61 -2.19 6.57
N ARG A 85 19.29 -1.16 7.34
CA ARG A 85 18.78 -1.30 8.72
C ARG A 85 17.52 -0.48 8.88
N ASP A 86 16.53 -1.10 9.47
CA ASP A 86 15.28 -0.47 9.83
C ASP A 86 14.87 -0.94 11.22
N SER A 87 14.54 0.00 12.11
CA SER A 87 14.24 -0.31 13.51
C SER A 87 12.91 -1.03 13.69
N VAL A 88 12.00 -0.89 12.73
CA VAL A 88 10.67 -1.52 12.75
C VAL A 88 10.68 -2.82 11.93
N HIS A 89 11.07 -2.72 10.64
CA HIS A 89 11.00 -3.84 9.68
C HIS A 89 12.31 -4.62 9.55
N GLY A 90 13.27 -4.39 10.44
CA GLY A 90 14.51 -5.16 10.50
C GLY A 90 15.47 -4.94 9.33
N SER A 91 16.44 -5.83 9.21
CA SER A 91 17.50 -5.71 8.22
C SER A 91 17.01 -6.01 6.79
N PHE A 92 17.64 -5.35 5.81
CA PHE A 92 17.47 -5.69 4.39
C PHE A 92 17.86 -7.16 4.14
N LYS A 93 17.01 -7.89 3.44
CA LYS A 93 17.24 -9.30 3.12
C LYS A 93 18.15 -9.42 1.89
N GLY A 94 19.45 -9.49 2.11
CA GLY A 94 20.42 -9.63 1.04
C GLY A 94 21.60 -8.66 1.15
N THR A 95 22.20 -8.33 0.00
CA THR A 95 23.42 -7.53 -0.09
C THR A 95 23.16 -6.15 -0.67
N ILE A 96 23.85 -5.14 -0.13
CA ILE A 96 23.88 -3.78 -0.68
C ILE A 96 25.35 -3.38 -0.81
N ARG A 97 25.80 -3.13 -2.04
CA ARG A 97 27.11 -2.55 -2.33
C ARG A 97 26.93 -1.09 -2.76
N VAL A 98 27.88 -0.25 -2.44
CA VAL A 98 27.89 1.16 -2.82
C VAL A 98 29.02 1.38 -3.83
N LEU A 99 28.70 1.96 -4.96
CA LEU A 99 29.63 2.40 -6.00
C LEU A 99 29.64 3.93 -5.96
N GLU A 100 30.56 4.48 -5.16
CA GLU A 100 30.56 5.93 -4.86
C GLU A 100 30.86 6.79 -6.08
N LYS A 101 31.77 6.36 -6.95
CA LYS A 101 32.17 7.11 -8.13
C LYS A 101 31.03 7.25 -9.14
N GLU A 102 30.21 6.23 -9.24
CA GLU A 102 29.06 6.13 -10.15
C GLU A 102 27.76 6.65 -9.53
N ASN A 103 27.78 6.99 -8.24
CA ASN A 103 26.56 7.28 -7.46
C ASN A 103 25.50 6.16 -7.56
N GLN A 104 25.92 4.91 -7.37
CA GLN A 104 25.04 3.74 -7.52
C GLN A 104 24.99 2.88 -6.28
N LEU A 105 23.84 2.23 -6.09
CA LEU A 105 23.65 1.12 -5.16
C LEU A 105 23.44 -0.17 -5.95
N VAL A 106 24.12 -1.25 -5.55
CA VAL A 106 23.86 -2.59 -6.10
C VAL A 106 23.18 -3.41 -5.02
N CYS A 107 21.87 -3.62 -5.18
CA CYS A 107 21.01 -4.32 -4.21
C CYS A 107 20.59 -5.68 -4.79
N ASN A 108 21.09 -6.80 -4.22
CA ASN A 108 20.84 -8.15 -4.72
C ASN A 108 21.07 -8.26 -6.25
N GLY A 109 22.15 -7.64 -6.75
CA GLY A 109 22.49 -7.62 -8.17
C GLY A 109 21.78 -6.52 -8.99
N ASN A 110 20.76 -5.85 -8.47
CA ASN A 110 20.10 -4.75 -9.16
C ASN A 110 20.90 -3.46 -9.00
N VAL A 111 21.31 -2.86 -10.12
CA VAL A 111 21.99 -1.57 -10.14
C VAL A 111 20.97 -0.45 -10.11
N ILE A 112 21.03 0.38 -9.10
CA ILE A 112 20.12 1.49 -8.83
C ILE A 112 20.89 2.80 -8.83
N GLN A 113 20.57 3.69 -9.74
CA GLN A 113 21.20 5.01 -9.83
C GLN A 113 20.68 5.92 -8.72
N LEU A 114 21.53 6.60 -7.97
CA LEU A 114 21.15 7.71 -7.12
C LEU A 114 21.29 9.02 -7.89
N ILE A 115 20.19 9.77 -7.98
CA ILE A 115 20.13 11.05 -8.67
C ILE A 115 19.86 12.15 -7.64
N TYR A 116 20.63 13.21 -7.69
CA TYR A 116 20.44 14.38 -6.83
C TYR A 116 19.71 15.47 -7.59
N ALA A 117 18.49 15.82 -7.14
CA ALA A 117 17.70 16.90 -7.72
C ALA A 117 16.87 17.61 -6.65
N ASN A 118 16.55 18.87 -6.88
CA ASN A 118 15.68 19.68 -6.03
C ASN A 118 14.27 19.81 -6.60
N ASN A 119 14.16 19.76 -7.92
CA ASN A 119 12.91 19.90 -8.66
C ASN A 119 12.75 18.69 -9.61
N PRO A 120 11.57 18.03 -9.63
CA PRO A 120 11.34 16.93 -10.56
C PRO A 120 11.50 17.29 -12.02
N ALA A 121 11.11 18.48 -12.45
CA ALA A 121 11.16 18.90 -13.86
C ALA A 121 12.59 19.08 -14.43
N GLU A 122 13.62 19.08 -13.58
CA GLU A 122 15.01 19.33 -13.99
C GLU A 122 15.78 18.07 -14.44
N ILE A 123 15.14 16.89 -14.37
CA ILE A 123 15.83 15.62 -14.59
C ILE A 123 15.61 15.13 -16.02
N ASP A 124 16.69 14.79 -16.70
CA ASP A 124 16.66 14.00 -17.94
C ASP A 124 17.00 12.55 -17.59
N TYR A 125 16.00 11.70 -17.43
CA TYR A 125 16.20 10.28 -17.07
C TYR A 125 16.82 9.47 -18.23
N THR A 126 16.72 9.98 -19.47
CA THR A 126 17.28 9.30 -20.63
C THR A 126 18.82 9.27 -20.61
N GLU A 127 19.46 10.22 -19.91
CA GLU A 127 20.92 10.22 -19.67
C GLU A 127 21.38 9.01 -18.86
N TYR A 128 20.47 8.41 -18.08
CA TYR A 128 20.70 7.19 -17.31
C TYR A 128 20.17 5.92 -18.00
N GLY A 129 19.78 6.04 -19.27
CA GLY A 129 19.18 4.94 -20.03
C GLY A 129 17.82 4.50 -19.46
N ILE A 130 17.07 5.43 -18.87
CA ILE A 130 15.73 5.23 -18.34
C ILE A 130 14.74 5.94 -19.24
N ASP A 131 13.82 5.20 -19.82
CA ASP A 131 12.80 5.70 -20.73
C ASP A 131 11.47 4.99 -20.50
N ASP A 132 10.37 5.69 -20.68
CA ASP A 132 9.01 5.20 -20.42
C ASP A 132 8.81 4.76 -18.95
N ALA A 133 9.43 5.48 -18.01
CA ALA A 133 9.42 5.11 -16.60
C ALA A 133 8.14 5.52 -15.88
N ILE A 134 7.79 4.75 -14.85
CA ILE A 134 6.82 5.16 -13.84
C ILE A 134 7.60 5.76 -12.66
N VAL A 135 7.36 7.06 -12.40
CA VAL A 135 7.88 7.72 -11.19
C VAL A 135 6.94 7.46 -10.03
N VAL A 136 7.46 6.96 -8.92
CA VAL A 136 6.73 6.79 -7.65
C VAL A 136 7.14 7.91 -6.72
N ASP A 137 6.25 8.86 -6.49
CA ASP A 137 6.49 9.98 -5.58
C ASP A 137 6.19 9.59 -4.14
N ASN A 138 7.25 9.54 -3.33
CA ASN A 138 7.21 9.20 -1.91
C ASN A 138 7.50 10.40 -1.00
N THR A 139 7.41 11.61 -1.54
CA THR A 139 7.78 12.83 -0.78
C THR A 139 6.62 13.38 0.04
N GLY A 140 5.39 13.20 -0.43
CA GLY A 140 4.19 13.81 0.13
C GLY A 140 4.12 15.33 -0.06
N VAL A 141 5.01 15.90 -0.88
CA VAL A 141 5.08 17.36 -1.16
C VAL A 141 4.08 17.73 -2.23
N TRP A 142 4.05 16.98 -3.32
CA TRP A 142 3.17 17.22 -4.48
C TRP A 142 1.98 16.25 -4.39
N SER A 143 0.78 16.78 -4.15
CA SER A 143 -0.38 15.93 -3.86
C SER A 143 -1.64 16.26 -4.67
N ASP A 144 -1.55 17.22 -5.58
CA ASP A 144 -2.60 17.60 -6.53
C ASP A 144 -2.11 17.45 -7.97
N ASP A 145 -3.03 17.57 -8.93
CA ASP A 145 -2.74 17.35 -10.35
C ASP A 145 -1.66 18.29 -10.87
N GLU A 146 -1.74 19.58 -10.53
CA GLU A 146 -0.82 20.61 -11.03
C GLU A 146 0.61 20.35 -10.53
N SER A 147 0.76 20.21 -9.21
CA SER A 147 2.07 20.01 -8.59
C SER A 147 2.72 18.68 -8.99
N LEU A 148 1.93 17.60 -9.07
CA LEU A 148 2.43 16.27 -9.43
C LEU A 148 2.83 16.18 -10.91
N SER A 149 2.17 16.96 -11.78
CA SER A 149 2.45 16.99 -13.23
C SER A 149 3.88 17.44 -13.57
N GLN A 150 4.59 18.09 -12.65
CA GLN A 150 5.99 18.48 -12.83
C GLN A 150 6.88 17.27 -13.15
N HIS A 151 6.56 16.08 -12.63
CA HIS A 151 7.30 14.86 -12.97
C HIS A 151 7.18 14.49 -14.45
N LEU A 152 6.04 14.79 -15.09
CA LEU A 152 5.81 14.47 -16.50
C LEU A 152 6.57 15.43 -17.46
N GLN A 153 7.16 16.50 -16.94
CA GLN A 153 8.00 17.41 -17.73
C GLN A 153 9.42 16.83 -17.92
N SER A 154 9.82 15.87 -17.08
CA SER A 154 11.11 15.19 -17.17
C SER A 154 11.12 14.22 -18.33
N LYS A 155 12.18 14.26 -19.16
CA LYS A 155 12.34 13.26 -20.22
C LYS A 155 12.51 11.86 -19.66
N GLY A 156 11.87 10.89 -20.30
CA GLY A 156 11.89 9.48 -19.90
C GLY A 156 10.80 9.10 -18.90
N VAL A 157 9.93 10.03 -18.49
CA VAL A 157 8.78 9.74 -17.61
C VAL A 157 7.51 9.56 -18.40
N ALA A 158 6.83 8.44 -18.25
CA ALA A 158 5.54 8.16 -18.85
C ALA A 158 4.37 8.35 -17.90
N LYS A 159 4.52 7.91 -16.64
CA LYS A 159 3.45 7.92 -15.63
C LYS A 159 4.00 8.27 -14.25
N VAL A 160 3.09 8.70 -13.36
CA VAL A 160 3.42 9.04 -11.97
C VAL A 160 2.44 8.35 -11.02
N LEU A 161 2.97 7.72 -9.98
CA LEU A 161 2.21 7.14 -8.87
C LEU A 161 2.54 7.92 -7.59
N LEU A 162 1.53 8.53 -6.98
CA LEU A 162 1.67 9.21 -5.70
C LEU A 162 1.42 8.24 -4.54
N THR A 163 2.32 8.19 -3.55
CA THR A 163 2.16 7.36 -2.33
C THR A 163 1.60 8.16 -1.15
N ALA A 164 0.62 9.00 -1.43
CA ALA A 164 -0.12 9.80 -0.46
C ALA A 164 -1.52 10.09 -1.01
N PRO A 165 -2.50 10.53 -0.18
CA PRO A 165 -3.82 10.88 -0.67
C PRO A 165 -3.77 11.98 -1.72
N GLY A 166 -4.32 11.69 -2.90
CA GLY A 166 -4.44 12.66 -3.99
C GLY A 166 -5.55 13.67 -3.73
N LYS A 167 -5.27 14.94 -4.01
CA LYS A 167 -6.21 16.05 -3.93
C LYS A 167 -6.80 16.37 -5.31
N GLY A 168 -7.84 17.21 -5.33
CA GLY A 168 -8.46 17.63 -6.59
C GLY A 168 -9.08 16.46 -7.35
N SER A 169 -8.85 16.42 -8.66
CA SER A 169 -9.35 15.40 -9.58
C SER A 169 -8.51 14.13 -9.64
N LEU A 170 -7.36 14.10 -8.95
CA LEU A 170 -6.46 12.94 -8.95
C LEU A 170 -7.16 11.70 -8.44
N LYS A 171 -7.20 10.66 -9.27
CA LYS A 171 -7.81 9.36 -8.91
C LYS A 171 -7.06 8.75 -7.74
N ASN A 172 -7.81 8.37 -6.70
CA ASN A 172 -7.28 7.65 -5.55
C ASN A 172 -7.62 6.18 -5.71
N ILE A 173 -6.63 5.36 -5.94
CA ILE A 173 -6.79 3.93 -6.24
C ILE A 173 -6.51 3.10 -5.00
N VAL A 174 -7.46 2.24 -4.68
CA VAL A 174 -7.35 1.22 -3.64
C VAL A 174 -7.22 -0.13 -4.34
N ALA A 175 -6.11 -0.81 -4.11
CA ALA A 175 -5.82 -2.09 -4.75
C ALA A 175 -6.93 -3.12 -4.46
N GLY A 176 -7.39 -3.80 -5.52
CA GLY A 176 -8.46 -4.79 -5.44
C GLY A 176 -9.88 -4.21 -5.47
N VAL A 177 -10.07 -2.91 -5.26
CA VAL A 177 -11.40 -2.28 -5.23
C VAL A 177 -11.71 -1.54 -6.52
N ASN A 178 -10.94 -0.49 -6.82
CA ASN A 178 -11.21 0.35 -7.98
C ASN A 178 -10.02 0.45 -8.98
N CYS A 179 -9.15 -0.56 -9.01
CA CYS A 179 -8.05 -0.63 -9.99
C CYS A 179 -8.52 -0.64 -11.45
N SER A 180 -9.77 -1.05 -11.71
CA SER A 180 -10.38 -1.00 -13.05
C SER A 180 -10.60 0.40 -13.57
N GLU A 181 -10.62 1.40 -12.69
CA GLU A 181 -10.74 2.82 -13.06
C GLU A 181 -9.45 3.40 -13.66
N ILE A 182 -8.32 2.70 -13.54
CA ILE A 182 -7.06 3.12 -14.17
C ILE A 182 -7.18 2.90 -15.68
N ALA A 183 -7.41 3.98 -16.42
CA ALA A 183 -7.41 3.94 -17.87
C ALA A 183 -5.97 3.94 -18.42
N PRO A 184 -5.73 3.38 -19.62
CA PRO A 184 -4.42 3.44 -20.28
C PRO A 184 -3.91 4.88 -20.48
N THR A 185 -4.82 5.83 -20.60
CA THR A 185 -4.54 7.26 -20.76
C THR A 185 -4.19 7.98 -19.46
N ASP A 186 -4.45 7.37 -18.30
CA ASP A 186 -4.14 7.98 -17.02
C ASP A 186 -2.62 8.03 -16.83
N LYS A 187 -2.11 9.24 -16.75
CA LYS A 187 -0.67 9.47 -16.52
C LYS A 187 -0.32 9.62 -15.05
N MET A 188 -1.30 10.00 -14.22
CA MET A 188 -1.09 10.23 -12.79
C MET A 188 -2.22 9.60 -12.00
N VAL A 189 -1.88 8.83 -10.96
CA VAL A 189 -2.82 8.32 -9.97
C VAL A 189 -2.20 8.34 -8.57
N SER A 190 -3.04 8.30 -7.56
CA SER A 190 -2.63 8.14 -6.17
C SER A 190 -2.99 6.75 -5.67
N ALA A 191 -2.11 6.14 -4.86
CA ALA A 191 -2.39 4.91 -4.12
C ALA A 191 -3.20 5.16 -2.83
N ALA A 192 -3.85 6.31 -2.71
CA ALA A 192 -4.62 6.73 -1.53
C ALA A 192 -3.77 6.74 -0.23
N SER A 193 -4.40 6.60 0.94
CA SER A 193 -3.70 6.51 2.24
C SER A 193 -3.64 5.08 2.76
N CYS A 194 -2.78 4.84 3.75
CA CYS A 194 -2.72 3.56 4.46
C CYS A 194 -4.06 3.19 5.11
N THR A 195 -4.71 4.14 5.79
CA THR A 195 -6.01 3.93 6.41
C THR A 195 -7.09 3.66 5.36
N THR A 196 -7.11 4.40 4.24
CA THR A 196 -8.08 4.16 3.16
C THR A 196 -7.90 2.75 2.58
N ASN A 197 -6.67 2.31 2.33
CA ASN A 197 -6.41 0.95 1.86
C ASN A 197 -6.84 -0.11 2.88
N ALA A 198 -6.68 0.14 4.18
CA ALA A 198 -7.07 -0.80 5.22
C ALA A 198 -8.58 -1.00 5.31
N ILE A 199 -9.36 0.08 5.20
CA ILE A 199 -10.81 0.02 5.48
C ILE A 199 -11.68 -0.23 4.23
N VAL A 200 -11.28 0.27 3.06
CA VAL A 200 -12.14 0.25 1.86
C VAL A 200 -12.45 -1.16 1.38
N PRO A 201 -11.53 -2.15 1.35
CA PRO A 201 -11.86 -3.52 0.99
C PRO A 201 -12.92 -4.15 1.90
N ALA A 202 -12.80 -3.97 3.22
CA ALA A 202 -13.78 -4.47 4.17
C ALA A 202 -15.14 -3.76 4.02
N LEU A 203 -15.14 -2.42 3.86
CA LEU A 203 -16.37 -1.65 3.62
C LEU A 203 -17.06 -2.07 2.32
N LYS A 204 -16.29 -2.36 1.26
CA LYS A 204 -16.84 -2.87 -0.02
C LYS A 204 -17.56 -4.19 0.18
N LEU A 205 -16.90 -5.17 0.83
CA LEU A 205 -17.48 -6.47 1.11
C LEU A 205 -18.77 -6.35 1.94
N LEU A 206 -18.74 -5.55 2.99
CA LEU A 206 -19.90 -5.37 3.87
C LEU A 206 -21.04 -4.63 3.18
N ASN A 207 -20.74 -3.59 2.40
CA ASN A 207 -21.76 -2.86 1.67
C ASN A 207 -22.45 -3.70 0.61
N ASP A 208 -21.68 -4.50 -0.14
CA ASP A 208 -22.22 -5.34 -1.21
C ASP A 208 -23.11 -6.48 -0.69
N ASN A 209 -22.85 -6.99 0.51
CA ASN A 209 -23.55 -8.17 1.04
C ASN A 209 -24.60 -7.84 2.10
N PHE A 210 -24.35 -6.82 2.93
CA PHE A 210 -25.22 -6.50 4.08
C PHE A 210 -25.83 -5.10 3.98
N GLY A 211 -25.35 -4.25 3.07
CA GLY A 211 -25.76 -2.84 2.94
C GLY A 211 -25.29 -1.99 4.13
N ILE A 212 -24.60 -0.88 3.86
CA ILE A 212 -24.21 0.07 4.90
C ILE A 212 -25.14 1.27 4.86
N VAL A 213 -25.91 1.47 5.93
CA VAL A 213 -26.79 2.61 6.12
C VAL A 213 -25.99 3.84 6.54
N ARG A 214 -25.17 3.68 7.57
CA ARG A 214 -24.29 4.72 8.13
C ARG A 214 -23.20 4.09 8.98
N GLY A 215 -22.16 4.88 9.30
CA GLY A 215 -21.13 4.39 10.18
C GLY A 215 -20.15 5.45 10.67
N HIS A 216 -19.28 5.02 11.57
CA HIS A 216 -18.17 5.81 12.08
C HIS A 216 -16.88 5.01 11.98
N VAL A 217 -15.85 5.65 11.44
CA VAL A 217 -14.49 5.10 11.34
C VAL A 217 -13.61 5.80 12.36
N GLU A 218 -13.19 5.09 13.38
CA GLU A 218 -12.14 5.53 14.29
C GLU A 218 -10.83 4.85 13.89
N THR A 219 -9.72 5.59 13.78
CA THR A 219 -8.41 4.95 13.63
C THR A 219 -7.49 5.26 14.80
N VAL A 220 -7.09 4.22 15.50
CA VAL A 220 -6.00 4.25 16.48
C VAL A 220 -4.70 4.06 15.69
N HIS A 221 -3.98 5.16 15.44
CA HIS A 221 -2.92 5.21 14.45
C HIS A 221 -1.55 5.40 15.08
N ALA A 222 -0.59 4.60 14.66
CA ALA A 222 0.82 4.80 15.02
C ALA A 222 1.30 6.23 14.70
N TYR A 223 2.25 6.75 15.45
CA TYR A 223 2.83 8.07 15.16
C TYR A 223 3.60 8.04 13.83
N THR A 224 3.68 9.18 13.17
CA THR A 224 4.37 9.34 11.90
C THR A 224 5.34 10.53 11.98
N ASN A 225 6.25 10.65 11.00
CA ASN A 225 7.29 11.68 11.00
C ASN A 225 6.78 13.13 10.92
N ASP A 226 5.49 13.36 10.71
CA ASP A 226 4.88 14.67 10.79
C ASP A 226 4.66 15.13 12.25
N GLN A 227 4.68 14.21 13.22
CA GLN A 227 4.57 14.55 14.64
C GLN A 227 5.95 14.86 15.24
N ASN A 228 5.96 15.77 16.21
CA ASN A 228 7.20 16.13 16.90
C ASN A 228 7.62 15.05 17.90
N LEU A 229 8.92 14.80 17.99
CA LEU A 229 9.50 13.88 18.98
C LEU A 229 9.39 14.45 20.39
N ILE A 230 9.60 15.75 20.53
CA ILE A 230 9.41 16.55 21.75
C ILE A 230 8.51 17.74 21.43
N ASP A 231 7.92 18.37 22.45
CA ASP A 231 7.01 19.51 22.28
C ASP A 231 7.66 20.61 21.43
N ASN A 232 7.03 20.95 20.31
CA ASN A 232 7.49 22.00 19.40
C ASN A 232 6.33 22.51 18.54
N TYR A 233 6.54 23.62 17.84
CA TYR A 233 5.55 24.20 16.95
C TYR A 233 5.12 23.22 15.84
N HIS A 234 3.82 23.19 15.58
CA HIS A 234 3.21 22.43 14.49
C HIS A 234 1.94 23.15 14.01
N SER A 235 1.65 23.11 12.73
CA SER A 235 0.44 23.73 12.15
C SER A 235 -0.88 23.11 12.66
N ALA A 236 -0.86 21.84 13.06
CA ALA A 236 -1.96 21.16 13.76
C ALA A 236 -1.58 21.07 15.25
N ASP A 237 -2.22 21.88 16.10
CA ASP A 237 -1.83 22.15 17.48
C ASP A 237 -1.41 20.91 18.28
N ARG A 238 -2.26 19.89 18.32
CA ARG A 238 -2.00 18.67 19.12
C ARG A 238 -0.85 17.83 18.59
N ARG A 239 -0.53 17.88 17.29
CA ARG A 239 0.59 17.14 16.69
C ARG A 239 1.95 17.71 17.02
N GLY A 240 1.99 18.92 17.57
CA GLY A 240 3.20 19.54 18.12
C GLY A 240 3.66 18.95 19.45
N ARG A 241 2.80 18.19 20.14
CA ARG A 241 3.15 17.53 21.40
C ARG A 241 3.93 16.25 21.14
N SER A 242 4.79 15.90 22.10
CA SER A 242 5.68 14.72 22.02
C SER A 242 4.92 13.45 21.67
N ALA A 243 5.19 12.90 20.49
CA ALA A 243 4.52 11.70 19.97
C ALA A 243 4.75 10.45 20.82
N PRO A 244 5.98 10.17 21.35
CA PRO A 244 6.22 9.00 22.19
C PRO A 244 5.54 9.03 23.56
N LEU A 245 5.05 10.19 24.00
CA LEU A 245 4.49 10.36 25.34
C LEU A 245 2.98 10.62 25.37
N ASN A 246 2.37 10.91 24.22
CA ASN A 246 0.98 11.38 24.19
C ASN A 246 0.11 10.63 23.20
N MET A 247 -1.13 10.36 23.61
CA MET A 247 -2.22 10.13 22.67
C MET A 247 -2.74 11.47 22.15
N VAL A 248 -2.96 11.56 20.86
CA VAL A 248 -3.36 12.82 20.19
C VAL A 248 -4.60 12.60 19.34
N LEU A 249 -5.69 13.26 19.71
CA LEU A 249 -6.88 13.34 18.84
C LEU A 249 -6.58 14.25 17.65
N THR A 250 -6.87 13.77 16.45
CA THR A 250 -6.67 14.53 15.23
C THR A 250 -7.74 14.17 14.18
N SER A 251 -7.95 15.06 13.24
CA SER A 251 -8.84 14.76 12.11
C SER A 251 -8.21 13.71 11.19
N THR A 252 -9.06 12.91 10.56
CA THR A 252 -8.69 12.05 9.45
C THR A 252 -9.53 12.37 8.22
N GLY A 253 -8.91 12.34 7.06
CA GLY A 253 -9.62 12.39 5.79
C GLY A 253 -10.19 11.04 5.33
N ALA A 254 -9.99 9.97 6.13
CA ALA A 254 -10.33 8.60 5.70
C ALA A 254 -11.80 8.43 5.32
N ALA A 255 -12.74 8.92 6.12
CA ALA A 255 -14.18 8.83 5.80
C ALA A 255 -14.54 9.52 4.47
N LYS A 256 -13.96 10.71 4.20
CA LYS A 256 -14.14 11.39 2.91
C LYS A 256 -13.40 10.68 1.77
N ALA A 257 -12.26 10.07 2.07
CA ALA A 257 -11.47 9.35 1.07
C ALA A 257 -12.14 8.02 0.65
N VAL A 258 -12.95 7.41 1.53
CA VAL A 258 -13.77 6.24 1.17
C VAL A 258 -14.70 6.57 0.00
N ALA A 259 -15.39 7.69 0.00
CA ALA A 259 -16.30 8.08 -1.06
C ALA A 259 -15.61 8.26 -2.43
N LYS A 260 -14.30 8.51 -2.46
CA LYS A 260 -13.54 8.55 -3.73
C LYS A 260 -13.35 7.15 -4.35
N ALA A 261 -13.31 6.11 -3.55
CA ALA A 261 -13.14 4.72 -4.01
C ALA A 261 -14.47 3.94 -4.03
N LEU A 262 -15.43 4.34 -3.19
CA LEU A 262 -16.76 3.76 -3.05
C LEU A 262 -17.80 4.90 -3.01
N PRO A 263 -18.20 5.46 -4.15
CA PRO A 263 -19.14 6.59 -4.21
C PRO A 263 -20.49 6.31 -3.53
N GLU A 264 -20.91 5.06 -3.48
CA GLU A 264 -22.15 4.62 -2.82
C GLU A 264 -22.17 4.83 -1.30
N LEU A 265 -20.99 5.09 -0.71
CA LEU A 265 -20.84 5.42 0.73
C LEU A 265 -20.69 6.93 0.98
N GLU A 266 -20.87 7.77 -0.04
CA GLU A 266 -20.81 9.22 0.15
C GLU A 266 -21.85 9.70 1.16
N GLY A 267 -21.38 10.49 2.13
CA GLY A 267 -22.25 11.03 3.20
C GLY A 267 -22.67 10.04 4.30
N LYS A 268 -22.41 8.74 4.13
CA LYS A 268 -22.80 7.72 5.11
C LYS A 268 -21.80 7.54 6.27
N LEU A 269 -20.54 7.97 6.08
CA LEU A 269 -19.47 7.73 7.04
C LEU A 269 -18.96 9.02 7.67
N THR A 270 -18.73 8.96 8.97
CA THR A 270 -17.94 9.96 9.72
C THR A 270 -16.62 9.33 10.19
N GLY A 271 -15.65 10.13 10.62
CA GLY A 271 -14.42 9.55 11.15
C GLY A 271 -13.46 10.55 11.78
N ASN A 272 -12.63 10.03 12.67
CA ASN A 272 -11.52 10.73 13.33
C ASN A 272 -10.34 9.78 13.56
N ALA A 273 -9.26 10.30 14.13
CA ALA A 273 -8.06 9.55 14.41
C ALA A 273 -7.52 9.85 15.81
N ILE A 274 -7.00 8.82 16.46
CA ILE A 274 -6.22 8.92 17.69
C ILE A 274 -4.79 8.47 17.35
N ARG A 275 -3.82 9.37 17.46
CA ARG A 275 -2.41 8.99 17.37
C ARG A 275 -1.95 8.42 18.69
N VAL A 276 -1.23 7.30 18.65
CA VAL A 276 -0.74 6.58 19.85
C VAL A 276 0.77 6.41 19.82
N PRO A 277 1.42 6.21 20.98
CA PRO A 277 2.88 6.07 21.08
C PRO A 277 3.41 4.70 20.61
N THR A 278 2.97 4.23 19.45
CA THR A 278 3.48 3.02 18.77
C THR A 278 4.18 3.42 17.48
N PRO A 279 5.32 2.80 17.14
CA PRO A 279 6.12 3.18 15.97
C PRO A 279 5.50 2.72 14.65
N ASP A 280 4.71 1.67 14.67
CA ASP A 280 4.05 1.08 13.51
C ASP A 280 2.86 0.23 13.94
N VAL A 281 2.07 -0.19 13.00
CA VAL A 281 0.78 -0.88 13.11
C VAL A 281 -0.28 -0.01 13.78
N SER A 282 -1.28 0.23 13.00
CA SER A 282 -2.49 0.97 13.36
C SER A 282 -3.70 0.03 13.40
N MET A 283 -4.80 0.50 13.98
CA MET A 283 -6.05 -0.23 14.01
C MET A 283 -7.19 0.69 13.57
N ALA A 284 -8.01 0.23 12.65
CA ALA A 284 -9.26 0.88 12.32
C ALA A 284 -10.43 0.17 13.01
N ILE A 285 -11.30 0.95 13.63
CA ILE A 285 -12.54 0.50 14.26
C ILE A 285 -13.68 0.99 13.37
N LEU A 286 -14.46 0.06 12.84
CA LEU A 286 -15.61 0.34 12.01
C LEU A 286 -16.88 0.10 12.82
N ASN A 287 -17.56 1.17 13.22
CA ASN A 287 -18.89 1.09 13.85
C ASN A 287 -19.94 1.32 12.76
N LEU A 288 -20.65 0.27 12.36
CA LEU A 288 -21.54 0.30 11.20
C LEU A 288 -22.97 -0.03 11.61
N THR A 289 -23.93 0.66 10.99
CA THR A 289 -25.33 0.25 10.94
C THR A 289 -25.59 -0.35 9.57
N LEU A 290 -26.02 -1.59 9.51
CA LEU A 290 -26.27 -2.37 8.30
C LEU A 290 -27.77 -2.40 7.97
N ASP A 291 -28.13 -2.70 6.73
CA ASP A 291 -29.52 -2.91 6.32
C ASP A 291 -30.09 -4.24 6.86
N LYS A 292 -29.22 -5.22 7.12
CA LYS A 292 -29.58 -6.54 7.61
C LYS A 292 -29.08 -6.76 9.03
N GLN A 293 -29.82 -7.53 9.80
CA GLN A 293 -29.30 -8.07 11.06
C GLN A 293 -28.22 -9.12 10.75
N ILE A 294 -27.22 -9.19 11.61
CA ILE A 294 -26.11 -10.12 11.46
C ILE A 294 -25.61 -10.58 12.83
N SER A 295 -25.29 -11.86 12.96
CA SER A 295 -24.63 -12.40 14.13
C SER A 295 -23.12 -12.26 14.04
N VAL A 296 -22.42 -12.40 15.18
CA VAL A 296 -20.96 -12.41 15.22
C VAL A 296 -20.41 -13.59 14.41
N GLU A 297 -20.99 -14.75 14.54
CA GLU A 297 -20.59 -15.98 13.84
C GLU A 297 -20.71 -15.79 12.32
N GLU A 298 -21.86 -15.31 11.85
CA GLU A 298 -22.11 -15.07 10.42
C GLU A 298 -21.11 -14.06 9.83
N LEU A 299 -20.86 -12.96 10.54
CA LEU A 299 -19.92 -11.94 10.10
C LEU A 299 -18.49 -12.47 10.06
N ASN A 300 -18.07 -13.21 11.10
CA ASN A 300 -16.73 -13.78 11.20
C ASN A 300 -16.50 -14.83 10.10
N ASP A 301 -17.46 -15.73 9.86
CA ASP A 301 -17.37 -16.74 8.81
C ASP A 301 -17.30 -16.08 7.42
N PHE A 302 -18.14 -15.06 7.17
CA PHE A 302 -18.10 -14.30 5.93
C PHE A 302 -16.74 -13.63 5.70
N MET A 303 -16.17 -12.98 6.71
CA MET A 303 -14.86 -12.32 6.60
C MET A 303 -13.72 -13.34 6.46
N ARG A 304 -13.82 -14.51 7.11
CA ARG A 304 -12.87 -15.61 6.95
C ARG A 304 -12.85 -16.11 5.50
N GLU A 305 -14.03 -16.43 4.94
CA GLU A 305 -14.14 -16.89 3.55
C GLU A 305 -13.60 -15.84 2.56
N ALA A 306 -13.92 -14.57 2.77
CA ALA A 306 -13.42 -13.48 1.94
C ALA A 306 -11.89 -13.36 1.98
N SER A 307 -11.25 -13.64 3.14
CA SER A 307 -9.80 -13.57 3.31
C SER A 307 -9.07 -14.78 2.71
N LEU A 308 -9.70 -15.96 2.70
CA LEU A 308 -9.08 -17.20 2.24
C LEU A 308 -9.34 -17.47 0.75
N HIS A 309 -10.57 -17.26 0.31
CA HIS A 309 -11.05 -17.73 -1.00
C HIS A 309 -11.60 -16.61 -1.88
N GLY A 310 -11.94 -15.44 -1.31
CA GLY A 310 -12.52 -14.33 -2.03
C GLY A 310 -11.51 -13.49 -2.84
N SER A 311 -12.03 -12.61 -3.69
CA SER A 311 -11.26 -11.69 -4.52
C SER A 311 -10.38 -10.72 -3.71
N PHE A 312 -10.66 -10.58 -2.42
CA PHE A 312 -9.92 -9.70 -1.49
C PHE A 312 -8.86 -10.42 -0.64
N HIS A 313 -8.52 -11.70 -0.90
CA HIS A 313 -7.51 -12.45 -0.16
C HIS A 313 -6.11 -11.79 -0.13
N LYS A 314 -5.82 -10.89 -1.06
CA LYS A 314 -4.57 -10.08 -1.05
C LYS A 314 -4.70 -8.78 -0.23
N GLN A 315 -5.91 -8.35 0.08
CA GLN A 315 -6.21 -7.11 0.80
C GLN A 315 -6.59 -7.36 2.25
N ILE A 316 -7.30 -8.43 2.53
CA ILE A 316 -7.82 -8.75 3.85
C ILE A 316 -7.22 -10.07 4.30
N ASP A 317 -6.63 -10.08 5.49
CA ASP A 317 -6.23 -11.26 6.23
C ASP A 317 -7.13 -11.40 7.46
N PHE A 318 -7.02 -12.52 8.18
CA PHE A 318 -7.93 -12.91 9.25
C PHE A 318 -7.15 -13.45 10.45
N THR A 319 -7.57 -13.07 11.66
CA THR A 319 -7.00 -13.65 12.90
C THR A 319 -8.10 -14.03 13.89
N GLU A 320 -7.91 -15.17 14.54
CA GLU A 320 -8.67 -15.63 15.71
C GLU A 320 -7.77 -15.79 16.94
N SER A 321 -6.54 -15.32 16.87
CA SER A 321 -5.62 -15.43 17.99
C SER A 321 -6.13 -14.67 19.22
N PRO A 322 -6.16 -15.29 20.40
CA PRO A 322 -6.61 -14.63 21.62
C PRO A 322 -5.61 -13.61 22.17
N ASP A 323 -4.38 -13.64 21.70
CA ASP A 323 -3.24 -12.86 22.21
C ASP A 323 -2.62 -11.92 21.15
N VAL A 324 -3.29 -11.73 20.00
CA VAL A 324 -2.80 -10.85 18.95
C VAL A 324 -2.67 -9.40 19.42
N VAL A 325 -1.52 -8.80 19.12
CA VAL A 325 -1.23 -7.38 19.41
C VAL A 325 -0.55 -6.73 18.20
N SER A 326 -0.38 -5.41 18.25
CA SER A 326 0.15 -4.65 17.12
C SER A 326 1.51 -5.14 16.61
N SER A 327 2.41 -5.63 17.48
CA SER A 327 3.72 -6.13 17.07
C SER A 327 3.66 -7.39 16.20
N ASP A 328 2.60 -8.18 16.31
CA ASP A 328 2.43 -9.40 15.51
C ASP A 328 2.05 -9.11 14.05
N ILE A 329 1.53 -7.92 13.80
CA ILE A 329 1.08 -7.48 12.47
C ILE A 329 2.20 -6.79 11.69
N VAL A 330 3.32 -6.46 12.33
CA VAL A 330 4.47 -5.83 11.65
C VAL A 330 4.97 -6.72 10.52
N GLY A 331 5.03 -6.17 9.32
CA GLY A 331 5.44 -6.89 8.10
C GLY A 331 4.31 -7.63 7.41
N SER A 332 3.06 -7.49 7.84
CA SER A 332 1.89 -7.98 7.10
C SER A 332 1.85 -7.37 5.70
N ARG A 333 1.51 -8.20 4.71
CA ARG A 333 1.45 -7.81 3.29
C ARG A 333 0.05 -7.46 2.81
N THR A 334 -0.95 -7.73 3.62
CA THR A 334 -2.35 -7.38 3.33
C THR A 334 -2.61 -5.92 3.69
N ALA A 335 -3.71 -5.39 3.21
CA ALA A 335 -4.10 -4.02 3.53
C ALA A 335 -4.61 -3.92 4.97
N CYS A 336 -5.25 -4.98 5.46
CA CYS A 336 -5.66 -5.14 6.85
C CYS A 336 -5.72 -6.61 7.27
N VAL A 337 -5.75 -6.83 8.58
CA VAL A 337 -6.01 -8.11 9.24
C VAL A 337 -7.28 -7.93 10.09
N PHE A 338 -8.34 -8.65 9.76
CA PHE A 338 -9.60 -8.63 10.49
C PHE A 338 -9.46 -9.44 11.78
N ASP A 339 -9.84 -8.83 12.91
CA ASP A 339 -9.81 -9.46 14.23
C ASP A 339 -11.18 -10.04 14.58
N ALA A 340 -11.35 -11.32 14.37
CA ALA A 340 -12.61 -12.01 14.59
C ALA A 340 -13.02 -12.07 16.06
N ARG A 341 -12.06 -12.11 16.98
CA ARG A 341 -12.37 -12.21 18.42
C ARG A 341 -12.85 -10.89 19.00
N ALA A 342 -12.52 -9.78 18.35
CA ALA A 342 -12.94 -8.46 18.77
C ALA A 342 -14.28 -8.02 18.14
N THR A 343 -14.85 -8.80 17.22
CA THR A 343 -16.12 -8.49 16.54
C THR A 343 -17.28 -8.40 17.52
N ILE A 344 -18.07 -7.35 17.40
CA ILE A 344 -19.28 -7.13 18.20
C ILE A 344 -20.47 -6.90 17.26
N CYS A 345 -21.54 -7.65 17.44
CA CYS A 345 -22.80 -7.44 16.71
C CYS A 345 -23.94 -7.26 17.70
N ASN A 346 -24.86 -6.35 17.39
CA ASN A 346 -26.12 -6.16 18.11
C ASN A 346 -27.20 -5.74 17.11
N GLU A 347 -28.14 -6.65 16.85
CA GLU A 347 -29.16 -6.49 15.82
C GLU A 347 -28.53 -6.20 14.44
N ASN A 348 -28.74 -4.98 13.92
CA ASN A 348 -28.16 -4.53 12.66
C ASN A 348 -26.93 -3.62 12.82
N THR A 349 -26.33 -3.60 14.01
CA THR A 349 -25.10 -2.87 14.25
C THR A 349 -23.91 -3.83 14.37
N ALA A 350 -22.80 -3.49 13.72
CA ALA A 350 -21.56 -4.25 13.78
C ALA A 350 -20.38 -3.34 14.08
N THR A 351 -19.52 -3.79 15.00
CA THR A 351 -18.22 -3.16 15.28
C THR A 351 -17.13 -4.12 14.90
N LEU A 352 -16.29 -3.73 13.93
CA LEU A 352 -15.18 -4.51 13.44
C LEU A 352 -13.86 -3.83 13.78
N TYR A 353 -12.83 -4.64 14.02
CA TYR A 353 -11.46 -4.19 14.26
C TYR A 353 -10.56 -4.70 13.16
N LEU A 354 -9.84 -3.78 12.51
CA LEU A 354 -8.95 -4.05 11.41
C LEU A 354 -7.54 -3.56 11.76
N TRP A 355 -6.63 -4.48 12.05
CA TRP A 355 -5.22 -4.16 12.19
C TRP A 355 -4.60 -3.89 10.83
N TYR A 356 -3.65 -2.96 10.75
CA TYR A 356 -2.92 -2.72 9.51
C TYR A 356 -1.51 -2.18 9.75
N ASP A 357 -0.54 -2.80 9.08
CA ASP A 357 0.81 -2.25 9.00
C ASP A 357 0.74 -1.02 8.08
N ASN A 358 0.74 0.16 8.69
CA ASN A 358 0.55 1.42 7.97
C ASN A 358 1.77 1.84 7.15
N GLU A 359 2.89 1.13 7.25
CA GLU A 359 4.09 1.34 6.46
C GLU A 359 4.27 0.23 5.40
N PHE A 360 4.53 -1.01 5.79
CA PHE A 360 4.84 -2.10 4.87
C PHE A 360 3.59 -2.68 4.19
N GLY A 361 2.51 -2.90 4.93
CA GLY A 361 1.23 -3.34 4.36
C GLY A 361 0.71 -2.34 3.33
N TYR A 362 0.78 -1.05 3.64
CA TYR A 362 0.49 0.01 2.67
C TYR A 362 1.44 -0.03 1.47
N THR A 363 2.73 -0.20 1.68
CA THR A 363 3.73 -0.33 0.59
C THR A 363 3.39 -1.48 -0.36
N CYS A 364 2.86 -2.59 0.16
CA CYS A 364 2.39 -3.70 -0.66
C CYS A 364 1.19 -3.30 -1.54
N GLN A 365 0.28 -2.47 -1.04
CA GLN A 365 -0.83 -1.95 -1.85
C GLN A 365 -0.34 -0.97 -2.92
N VAL A 366 0.60 -0.07 -2.59
CA VAL A 366 1.28 0.80 -3.57
C VAL A 366 1.87 -0.05 -4.71
N HIS A 367 2.56 -1.14 -4.37
CA HIS A 367 3.15 -2.02 -5.38
C HIS A 367 2.09 -2.67 -6.28
N ARG A 368 0.94 -3.08 -5.74
CA ARG A 368 -0.17 -3.63 -6.54
C ARG A 368 -0.77 -2.61 -7.51
N VAL A 369 -0.90 -1.35 -7.09
CA VAL A 369 -1.30 -0.27 -8.00
C VAL A 369 -0.25 -0.05 -9.07
N LEU A 370 1.04 -0.07 -8.71
CA LEU A 370 2.15 0.04 -9.66
C LEU A 370 2.15 -1.10 -10.69
N GLU A 371 1.92 -2.35 -10.27
CA GLU A 371 1.75 -3.51 -11.16
C GLU A 371 0.63 -3.27 -12.18
N LYS A 372 -0.51 -2.77 -11.71
CA LYS A 372 -1.65 -2.45 -12.59
C LYS A 372 -1.31 -1.35 -13.60
N MET A 373 -0.63 -0.29 -13.16
CA MET A 373 -0.18 0.80 -14.04
C MET A 373 0.82 0.33 -15.10
N ALA A 374 1.67 -0.63 -14.75
CA ALA A 374 2.65 -1.26 -15.62
C ALA A 374 2.04 -2.32 -16.56
N GLY A 375 0.77 -2.67 -16.39
CA GLY A 375 0.12 -3.74 -17.16
C GLY A 375 0.61 -5.14 -16.78
N VAL A 376 1.19 -5.31 -15.57
CA VAL A 376 1.61 -6.62 -15.05
C VAL A 376 0.42 -7.31 -14.40
N THR A 377 0.15 -8.53 -14.82
CA THR A 377 -0.85 -9.40 -14.19
C THR A 377 -0.18 -10.71 -13.80
N TYR A 378 -0.47 -11.17 -12.60
CA TYR A 378 -0.06 -12.48 -12.13
C TYR A 378 -1.25 -13.43 -12.14
N ALA A 379 -1.00 -14.69 -12.45
CA ALA A 379 -2.00 -15.72 -12.24
C ALA A 379 -2.38 -15.79 -10.76
N VAL A 380 -3.66 -15.88 -10.48
CA VAL A 380 -4.21 -16.07 -9.14
C VAL A 380 -4.70 -17.50 -9.03
N TYR A 381 -4.31 -18.20 -7.97
CA TYR A 381 -4.72 -19.57 -7.69
C TYR A 381 -5.33 -19.66 -6.29
N PRO A 382 -6.42 -20.41 -6.09
CA PRO A 382 -7.27 -20.97 -7.15
C PRO A 382 -7.89 -19.85 -8.01
N SER A 383 -8.11 -20.13 -9.30
CA SER A 383 -8.84 -19.19 -10.15
C SER A 383 -10.30 -19.21 -9.71
N ASP A 384 -10.90 -18.05 -9.45
CA ASP A 384 -12.35 -17.92 -9.38
C ASP A 384 -12.92 -18.37 -10.73
N THR A 385 -13.53 -19.53 -10.76
CA THR A 385 -14.24 -20.07 -11.94
C THR A 385 -15.64 -19.52 -11.99
#